data_085903d53b0d6ee0c9ef3e0cd33d4a8a
#
_entry.id   085903d53b0d6ee0c9ef3e0cd33d4a8a
#
_cell.length_a   1.000
_cell.length_b   1.000
_cell.length_c   1.000
_cell.angle_alpha   90.00
_cell.angle_beta   90.00
_cell.angle_gamma   90.00
#
_symmetry.space_group_name_H-M   'P 1'
#
loop_
_entity.id
_entity.type
_entity.pdbx_description
1 polymer ?
#
loop_
_entity_poly.entity_id
_entity_poly.type
_entity_poly.pdbx_seq_one_letter_code
_entity_poly.pdbx_strand_id
1 'polypeptide(L)'
;YPGTNHLLTEEYIDEVLAFADKDDVSAWAASSTAALVSAGHINGSNGKLNPKSNITRAEFAKLINSLASSYIDKNGTDSKTVNGNAVVRESGVSLSGLTVNGDLLIADGAENIKLDNVKVTGRIIIRGSADKVKTIGSTSAAKGMITVKDGKTENVAAGTSGANTSSGNSSATGGGSSSGGSSSGSS
;
A
#
# COMPACT_ATOMS: atom_id res chain seq x y z
N TYR A 1 2.50 -9.03 0.98
CA TYR A 1 1.45 -8.16 0.46
C TYR A 1 0.54 -7.77 1.61
N PRO A 2 0.53 -6.50 2.06
CA PRO A 2 -0.41 -6.06 3.07
C PRO A 2 -1.79 -5.98 2.44
N GLY A 3 -2.70 -6.85 2.87
CA GLY A 3 -4.12 -6.75 2.57
C GLY A 3 -4.79 -7.92 1.87
N THR A 4 -4.13 -9.05 1.71
CA THR A 4 -4.82 -10.31 1.51
C THR A 4 -4.74 -11.08 2.82
N ASN A 5 -5.68 -10.77 3.72
CA ASN A 5 -6.05 -11.67 4.79
C ASN A 5 -6.91 -12.82 4.22
N HIS A 6 -6.62 -13.25 3.00
CA HIS A 6 -6.86 -14.58 2.56
C HIS A 6 -5.70 -15.36 3.20
N LEU A 7 -5.98 -15.97 4.30
CA LEU A 7 -5.22 -17.13 4.75
C LEU A 7 -5.12 -18.00 3.51
N LEU A 8 -3.92 -18.02 2.88
CA LEU A 8 -3.66 -18.97 1.82
C LEU A 8 -3.82 -20.31 2.50
N THR A 9 -4.92 -21.01 2.20
CA THR A 9 -5.13 -22.35 2.74
C THR A 9 -4.00 -23.23 2.26
N GLU A 10 -3.64 -24.26 3.02
CA GLU A 10 -2.62 -25.23 2.58
C GLU A 10 -2.95 -25.80 1.21
N GLU A 11 -4.24 -26.07 0.96
CA GLU A 11 -4.76 -26.54 -0.33
C GLU A 11 -4.46 -25.56 -1.47
N TYR A 12 -4.68 -24.24 -1.27
CA TYR A 12 -4.33 -23.23 -2.27
C TYR A 12 -2.83 -23.12 -2.50
N ILE A 13 -2.02 -23.21 -1.44
CA ILE A 13 -0.56 -23.19 -1.54
C ILE A 13 -0.09 -24.38 -2.36
N ASP A 14 -0.62 -25.58 -2.12
CA ASP A 14 -0.30 -26.79 -2.83
C ASP A 14 -0.70 -26.74 -4.31
N GLU A 15 -1.84 -26.14 -4.63
CA GLU A 15 -2.29 -25.95 -6.00
C GLU A 15 -1.37 -24.99 -6.77
N VAL A 16 -1.03 -23.86 -6.16
CA VAL A 16 -0.17 -22.83 -6.78
C VAL A 16 1.28 -23.32 -6.92
N LEU A 17 1.78 -24.06 -5.93
CA LEU A 17 3.14 -24.62 -5.94
C LEU A 17 3.20 -25.99 -6.63
N ALA A 18 2.43 -26.22 -7.69
CA ALA A 18 2.44 -27.47 -8.47
C ALA A 18 3.74 -27.65 -9.27
N PHE A 19 4.89 -27.60 -8.59
CA PHE A 19 6.22 -27.81 -9.15
C PHE A 19 6.79 -29.16 -8.69
N ALA A 20 7.66 -29.76 -9.50
CA ALA A 20 8.24 -31.08 -9.22
C ALA A 20 9.10 -31.11 -7.94
N ASP A 21 9.56 -29.97 -7.47
CA ASP A 21 10.40 -29.77 -6.30
C ASP A 21 9.76 -28.91 -5.20
N LYS A 22 8.41 -28.91 -5.15
CA LYS A 22 7.66 -28.12 -4.17
C LYS A 22 8.04 -28.44 -2.71
N ASP A 23 8.36 -29.70 -2.45
CA ASP A 23 8.74 -30.19 -1.12
C ASP A 23 10.10 -29.63 -0.63
N ASP A 24 10.90 -29.09 -1.55
CA ASP A 24 12.15 -28.40 -1.24
C ASP A 24 11.91 -26.95 -0.74
N VAL A 25 10.70 -26.41 -0.91
CA VAL A 25 10.33 -25.08 -0.37
C VAL A 25 10.15 -25.19 1.13
N SER A 26 10.91 -24.40 1.88
CA SER A 26 10.79 -24.40 3.34
C SER A 26 9.39 -23.97 3.78
N ALA A 27 8.82 -24.60 4.80
CA ALA A 27 7.46 -24.34 5.28
C ALA A 27 7.20 -22.85 5.59
N TRP A 28 8.18 -22.15 6.19
CA TRP A 28 8.07 -20.74 6.48
C TRP A 28 7.99 -19.85 5.22
N ALA A 29 8.51 -20.33 4.08
CA ALA A 29 8.55 -19.61 2.81
C ALA A 29 7.38 -19.95 1.88
N ALA A 30 6.68 -21.07 2.10
CA ALA A 30 5.68 -21.61 1.20
C ALA A 30 4.59 -20.60 0.82
N SER A 31 3.99 -19.94 1.80
CA SER A 31 2.95 -18.94 1.60
C SER A 31 3.44 -17.74 0.77
N SER A 32 4.62 -17.22 1.07
CA SER A 32 5.20 -16.10 0.32
C SER A 32 5.58 -16.50 -1.11
N THR A 33 6.12 -17.71 -1.28
CA THR A 33 6.47 -18.27 -2.60
C THR A 33 5.20 -18.45 -3.43
N ALA A 34 4.14 -19.04 -2.88
CA ALA A 34 2.86 -19.19 -3.56
C ALA A 34 2.27 -17.84 -3.99
N ALA A 35 2.35 -16.81 -3.13
CA ALA A 35 1.91 -15.47 -3.49
C ALA A 35 2.69 -14.88 -4.67
N LEU A 36 4.01 -15.06 -4.73
CA LEU A 36 4.85 -14.57 -5.83
C LEU A 36 4.63 -15.37 -7.13
N VAL A 37 4.40 -16.67 -7.03
CA VAL A 37 4.05 -17.53 -8.17
C VAL A 37 2.68 -17.15 -8.73
N SER A 38 1.66 -17.05 -7.87
CA SER A 38 0.30 -16.66 -8.23
C SER A 38 0.25 -15.27 -8.88
N ALA A 39 1.11 -14.35 -8.43
CA ALA A 39 1.25 -13.02 -9.03
C ALA A 39 2.10 -13.00 -10.31
N GLY A 40 2.67 -14.12 -10.74
CA GLY A 40 3.50 -14.22 -11.93
C GLY A 40 4.89 -13.62 -11.81
N HIS A 41 5.34 -13.30 -10.59
CA HIS A 41 6.69 -12.78 -10.33
C HIS A 41 7.75 -13.88 -10.37
N ILE A 42 7.38 -15.10 -9.97
CA ILE A 42 8.21 -16.30 -10.05
C ILE A 42 7.47 -17.33 -10.91
N ASN A 43 8.14 -17.84 -11.94
CA ASN A 43 7.53 -18.81 -12.87
C ASN A 43 8.23 -20.17 -12.86
N GLY A 44 9.35 -20.30 -12.14
CA GLY A 44 10.17 -21.48 -12.19
C GLY A 44 10.84 -21.71 -13.56
N SER A 45 11.48 -22.84 -13.73
CA SER A 45 12.10 -23.27 -14.97
C SER A 45 11.99 -24.79 -15.10
N ASN A 46 11.59 -25.29 -16.28
CA ASN A 46 11.43 -26.73 -16.55
C ASN A 46 10.57 -27.47 -15.50
N GLY A 47 9.49 -26.82 -15.03
CA GLY A 47 8.60 -27.37 -14.02
C GLY A 47 9.17 -27.44 -12.61
N LYS A 48 10.24 -26.71 -12.32
CA LYS A 48 10.88 -26.62 -11.01
C LYS A 48 11.07 -25.20 -10.55
N LEU A 49 10.97 -24.95 -9.24
CA LEU A 49 11.27 -23.68 -8.59
C LEU A 49 12.75 -23.50 -8.27
N ASN A 50 13.45 -24.61 -8.03
CA ASN A 50 14.85 -24.65 -7.58
C ASN A 50 15.10 -23.81 -6.30
N PRO A 51 14.32 -23.99 -5.22
CA PRO A 51 14.30 -23.05 -4.08
C PRO A 51 15.60 -23.04 -3.27
N LYS A 52 16.43 -24.09 -3.41
CA LYS A 52 17.73 -24.20 -2.73
C LYS A 52 18.90 -23.72 -3.59
N SER A 53 18.66 -23.34 -4.85
CA SER A 53 19.70 -22.84 -5.74
C SER A 53 19.99 -21.37 -5.50
N ASN A 54 21.21 -20.95 -5.75
CA ASN A 54 21.55 -19.52 -5.72
C ASN A 54 20.86 -18.82 -6.89
N ILE A 55 20.16 -17.73 -6.58
CA ILE A 55 19.59 -16.87 -7.60
C ILE A 55 20.72 -16.20 -8.39
N THR A 56 20.63 -16.21 -9.70
CA THR A 56 21.58 -15.48 -10.56
C THR A 56 21.27 -13.97 -10.54
N ARG A 57 22.24 -13.14 -10.93
CA ARG A 57 22.04 -11.69 -11.06
C ARG A 57 20.94 -11.35 -12.06
N ALA A 58 20.83 -12.12 -13.15
CA ALA A 58 19.81 -11.92 -14.17
C ALA A 58 18.40 -12.26 -13.64
N GLU A 59 18.24 -13.36 -12.92
CA GLU A 59 16.98 -13.75 -12.29
C GLU A 59 16.55 -12.74 -11.22
N PHE A 60 17.50 -12.28 -10.40
CA PHE A 60 17.23 -11.24 -9.41
C PHE A 60 16.79 -9.93 -10.07
N ALA A 61 17.47 -9.48 -11.12
CA ALA A 61 17.09 -8.28 -11.86
C ALA A 61 15.69 -8.40 -12.48
N LYS A 62 15.37 -9.56 -13.05
CA LYS A 62 14.04 -9.86 -13.59
C LYS A 62 12.95 -9.85 -12.50
N LEU A 63 13.22 -10.45 -11.36
CA LEU A 63 12.31 -10.44 -10.21
C LEU A 63 12.03 -9.01 -9.73
N ILE A 64 13.07 -8.21 -9.50
CA ILE A 64 12.90 -6.81 -9.08
C ILE A 64 12.11 -6.01 -10.12
N ASN A 65 12.41 -6.18 -11.41
CA ASN A 65 11.67 -5.50 -12.47
C ASN A 65 10.20 -5.94 -12.56
N SER A 66 9.88 -7.19 -12.21
CA SER A 66 8.49 -7.66 -12.17
C SER A 66 7.71 -7.10 -10.98
N LEU A 67 8.38 -6.80 -9.88
CA LEU A 67 7.76 -6.23 -8.68
C LEU A 67 7.44 -4.74 -8.84
N ALA A 68 8.29 -4.01 -9.60
CA ALA A 68 8.10 -2.58 -9.86
C ALA A 68 8.41 -2.26 -11.31
N SER A 69 7.38 -1.89 -12.05
CA SER A 69 7.47 -1.56 -13.48
C SER A 69 8.01 -0.15 -13.74
N SER A 70 7.95 0.73 -12.75
CA SER A 70 8.45 2.10 -12.87
C SER A 70 9.01 2.60 -11.54
N TYR A 71 10.21 3.16 -11.59
CA TYR A 71 10.83 3.88 -10.50
C TYR A 71 10.78 5.38 -10.80
N ILE A 72 10.07 6.11 -9.96
CA ILE A 72 9.80 7.53 -10.15
C ILE A 72 10.70 8.32 -9.21
N ASP A 73 11.51 9.17 -9.77
CA ASP A 73 12.36 10.13 -9.06
C ASP A 73 11.76 11.55 -9.10
N LYS A 74 12.50 12.54 -8.66
CA LYS A 74 12.06 13.94 -8.63
C LYS A 74 11.71 14.54 -10.00
N ASN A 75 12.19 13.95 -11.08
CA ASN A 75 11.84 14.38 -12.42
C ASN A 75 10.48 13.83 -12.88
N GLY A 76 9.86 12.97 -12.05
CA GLY A 76 8.59 12.33 -12.34
C GLY A 76 8.72 11.12 -13.26
N THR A 77 7.75 10.96 -14.16
CA THR A 77 7.74 9.92 -15.18
C THR A 77 7.31 10.53 -16.52
N ASP A 78 7.99 10.13 -17.59
CA ASP A 78 7.64 10.55 -18.95
C ASP A 78 6.32 9.91 -19.43
N SER A 79 5.93 8.81 -18.81
CA SER A 79 4.71 8.08 -19.15
C SER A 79 3.54 8.53 -18.27
N LYS A 80 2.40 8.83 -18.92
CA LYS A 80 1.14 9.07 -18.21
C LYS A 80 0.43 7.80 -17.76
N THR A 81 0.92 6.63 -18.19
CA THR A 81 0.39 5.33 -17.80
C THR A 81 1.54 4.39 -17.48
N VAL A 82 1.51 3.80 -16.28
CA VAL A 82 2.40 2.74 -15.84
C VAL A 82 1.61 1.45 -15.78
N ASN A 83 2.03 0.45 -16.56
CA ASN A 83 1.44 -0.89 -16.51
C ASN A 83 2.22 -1.75 -15.52
N GLY A 84 1.63 -1.97 -14.34
CA GLY A 84 2.23 -2.63 -13.20
C GLY A 84 2.48 -1.67 -12.04
N ASN A 85 3.32 -2.05 -11.10
CA ASN A 85 3.57 -1.28 -9.88
C ASN A 85 4.56 -0.14 -10.13
N ALA A 86 4.32 1.00 -9.50
CA ALA A 86 5.21 2.16 -9.52
C ALA A 86 5.78 2.43 -8.12
N VAL A 87 7.02 2.87 -8.06
CA VAL A 87 7.70 3.22 -6.82
C VAL A 87 8.22 4.65 -6.88
N VAL A 88 7.78 5.50 -5.97
CA VAL A 88 8.32 6.85 -5.75
C VAL A 88 9.41 6.75 -4.69
N ARG A 89 10.66 7.11 -5.05
CA ARG A 89 11.84 6.95 -4.21
C ARG A 89 12.34 8.24 -3.59
N GLU A 90 12.06 9.36 -4.22
CA GLU A 90 12.67 10.64 -3.84
C GLU A 90 11.62 11.60 -3.29
N SER A 91 12.09 12.53 -2.47
CA SER A 91 11.26 13.60 -1.91
C SER A 91 10.97 14.68 -2.95
N GLY A 92 9.84 15.38 -2.77
CA GLY A 92 9.45 16.52 -3.61
C GLY A 92 8.84 16.13 -4.96
N VAL A 93 8.57 14.84 -5.19
CA VAL A 93 7.94 14.37 -6.43
C VAL A 93 6.51 14.87 -6.55
N SER A 94 6.20 15.43 -7.71
CA SER A 94 4.84 15.85 -8.07
C SER A 94 4.36 15.06 -9.29
N LEU A 95 3.34 14.21 -9.09
CA LEU A 95 2.72 13.44 -10.15
C LEU A 95 1.38 14.07 -10.53
N SER A 96 1.17 14.28 -11.83
CA SER A 96 -0.08 14.86 -12.34
C SER A 96 -0.63 14.03 -13.49
N GLY A 97 -1.91 13.63 -13.37
CA GLY A 97 -2.64 12.89 -14.41
C GLY A 97 -2.09 11.48 -14.69
N LEU A 98 -1.31 10.91 -13.77
CA LEU A 98 -0.74 9.57 -13.91
C LEU A 98 -1.78 8.50 -13.67
N THR A 99 -1.79 7.46 -14.50
CA THR A 99 -2.53 6.21 -14.27
C THR A 99 -1.54 5.09 -13.95
N VAL A 100 -1.74 4.40 -12.82
CA VAL A 100 -0.96 3.23 -12.43
C VAL A 100 -1.87 2.00 -12.45
N ASN A 101 -1.62 1.09 -13.38
CA ASN A 101 -2.32 -0.19 -13.49
C ASN A 101 -1.69 -1.25 -12.57
N GLY A 102 -1.65 -0.96 -11.29
CA GLY A 102 -1.01 -1.72 -10.23
C GLY A 102 -1.04 -0.93 -8.93
N ASP A 103 -0.08 -1.18 -8.05
CA ASP A 103 0.11 -0.44 -6.80
C ASP A 103 1.08 0.74 -6.99
N LEU A 104 0.84 1.83 -6.28
CA LEU A 104 1.76 2.96 -6.17
C LEU A 104 2.41 2.93 -4.78
N LEU A 105 3.69 2.64 -4.72
CA LEU A 105 4.47 2.63 -3.48
C LEU A 105 5.23 3.95 -3.30
N ILE A 106 4.99 4.62 -2.20
CA ILE A 106 5.82 5.73 -1.72
C ILE A 106 6.85 5.15 -0.76
N ALA A 107 8.11 5.19 -1.15
CA ALA A 107 9.20 4.58 -0.40
C ALA A 107 9.44 5.27 0.95
N ASP A 108 10.10 4.56 1.84
CA ASP A 108 10.54 5.14 3.10
C ASP A 108 11.56 6.27 2.84
N GLY A 109 11.42 7.37 3.58
CA GLY A 109 12.24 8.57 3.37
C GLY A 109 11.79 9.49 2.23
N ALA A 110 10.86 9.07 1.35
CA ALA A 110 10.26 9.97 0.36
C ALA A 110 9.23 10.89 1.04
N GLU A 111 9.45 12.21 0.96
CA GLU A 111 8.62 13.22 1.63
C GLU A 111 8.13 14.29 0.65
N ASN A 112 7.11 15.06 1.05
CA ASN A 112 6.55 16.14 0.24
C ASN A 112 6.09 15.66 -1.15
N ILE A 113 5.43 14.51 -1.20
CA ILE A 113 4.90 13.93 -2.43
C ILE A 113 3.54 14.55 -2.74
N LYS A 114 3.36 14.99 -3.98
CA LYS A 114 2.09 15.54 -4.47
C LYS A 114 1.50 14.61 -5.52
N LEU A 115 0.27 14.17 -5.31
CA LEU A 115 -0.50 13.36 -6.25
C LEU A 115 -1.70 14.16 -6.71
N ASP A 116 -1.72 14.58 -7.97
CA ASP A 116 -2.74 15.43 -8.57
C ASP A 116 -3.42 14.69 -9.72
N ASN A 117 -4.71 14.35 -9.57
CA ASN A 117 -5.47 13.56 -10.53
C ASN A 117 -4.79 12.22 -10.90
N VAL A 118 -4.21 11.55 -9.91
CA VAL A 118 -3.55 10.24 -10.08
C VAL A 118 -4.56 9.13 -9.87
N LYS A 119 -4.63 8.18 -10.81
CA LYS A 119 -5.50 7.00 -10.74
C LYS A 119 -4.67 5.75 -10.52
N VAL A 120 -4.99 5.00 -9.47
CA VAL A 120 -4.30 3.74 -9.12
C VAL A 120 -5.33 2.61 -9.08
N THR A 121 -5.14 1.56 -9.89
CA THR A 121 -6.06 0.40 -9.92
C THR A 121 -5.85 -0.52 -8.72
N GLY A 122 -4.68 -0.46 -8.10
CA GLY A 122 -4.34 -1.14 -6.87
C GLY A 122 -4.47 -0.23 -5.64
N ARG A 123 -3.48 -0.27 -4.77
CA ARG A 123 -3.35 0.56 -3.56
C ARG A 123 -2.34 1.68 -3.76
N ILE A 124 -2.53 2.75 -2.99
CA ILE A 124 -1.43 3.67 -2.68
C ILE A 124 -0.87 3.23 -1.34
N ILE A 125 0.40 2.83 -1.32
CA ILE A 125 1.09 2.31 -0.15
C ILE A 125 2.15 3.32 0.28
N ILE A 126 1.98 3.92 1.46
CA ILE A 126 2.91 4.92 2.00
C ILE A 126 3.76 4.27 3.08
N ARG A 127 5.06 4.20 2.86
CA ARG A 127 6.01 3.78 3.89
C ARG A 127 6.25 4.94 4.83
N GLY A 128 5.78 4.79 6.07
CA GLY A 128 5.82 5.83 7.10
C GLY A 128 4.47 6.53 7.30
N SER A 129 4.47 7.83 7.45
CA SER A 129 3.30 8.63 7.83
C SER A 129 2.54 9.17 6.61
N ALA A 130 1.21 9.30 6.71
CA ALA A 130 0.34 9.76 5.62
C ALA A 130 0.55 11.24 5.25
N ASP A 131 1.07 12.05 6.17
CA ASP A 131 1.35 13.48 5.96
C ASP A 131 2.44 13.76 4.93
N LYS A 132 3.24 12.74 4.59
CA LYS A 132 4.24 12.80 3.51
C LYS A 132 3.61 12.98 2.13
N VAL A 133 2.33 12.66 1.97
CA VAL A 133 1.64 12.62 0.68
C VAL A 133 0.44 13.56 0.69
N LYS A 134 0.42 14.52 -0.23
CA LYS A 134 -0.70 15.38 -0.48
C LYS A 134 -1.45 14.93 -1.72
N THR A 135 -2.73 14.58 -1.57
CA THR A 135 -3.60 14.23 -2.68
C THR A 135 -4.43 15.45 -3.12
N ILE A 136 -4.56 15.65 -4.43
CA ILE A 136 -5.28 16.78 -5.02
C ILE A 136 -6.17 16.26 -6.15
N GLY A 137 -7.24 16.98 -6.42
CA GLY A 137 -8.16 16.66 -7.50
C GLY A 137 -8.81 15.28 -7.35
N SER A 138 -8.96 14.58 -8.46
CA SER A 138 -9.59 13.26 -8.50
C SER A 138 -8.60 12.11 -8.25
N THR A 139 -7.57 12.31 -7.39
CA THR A 139 -6.65 11.25 -7.03
C THR A 139 -7.41 10.12 -6.32
N SER A 140 -7.26 8.90 -6.81
CA SER A 140 -7.99 7.73 -6.33
C SER A 140 -7.15 6.45 -6.38
N ALA A 141 -7.44 5.54 -5.46
CA ALA A 141 -6.90 4.19 -5.44
C ALA A 141 -8.05 3.19 -5.30
N ALA A 142 -8.21 2.27 -6.25
CA ALA A 142 -9.37 1.35 -6.28
C ALA A 142 -9.40 0.42 -5.06
N LYS A 143 -8.24 0.07 -4.52
CA LYS A 143 -8.11 -0.76 -3.32
C LYS A 143 -7.75 0.04 -2.05
N GLY A 144 -7.88 1.38 -2.11
CA GLY A 144 -7.63 2.28 -0.99
C GLY A 144 -6.18 2.71 -0.82
N MET A 145 -5.96 3.55 0.20
CA MET A 145 -4.66 4.05 0.60
C MET A 145 -4.30 3.52 1.98
N ILE A 146 -3.08 3.08 2.16
CA ILE A 146 -2.58 2.56 3.43
C ILE A 146 -1.23 3.17 3.79
N THR A 147 -0.98 3.28 5.08
CA THR A 147 0.36 3.52 5.62
C THR A 147 0.95 2.24 6.16
N VAL A 148 2.27 2.09 6.03
CA VAL A 148 3.03 0.96 6.62
C VAL A 148 4.21 1.53 7.39
N LYS A 149 4.14 1.44 8.72
CA LYS A 149 5.20 1.91 9.63
C LYS A 149 5.43 0.88 10.72
N ASP A 150 6.69 0.56 11.01
CA ASP A 150 7.10 -0.37 12.06
C ASP A 150 6.35 -1.71 12.02
N GLY A 151 6.13 -2.24 10.81
CA GLY A 151 5.40 -3.48 10.59
C GLY A 151 3.87 -3.39 10.76
N LYS A 152 3.35 -2.22 11.12
CA LYS A 152 1.91 -1.96 11.24
C LYS A 152 1.36 -1.36 9.95
N THR A 153 0.15 -1.76 9.60
CA THR A 153 -0.59 -1.25 8.44
C THR A 153 -1.85 -0.55 8.93
N GLU A 154 -2.06 0.68 8.47
CA GLU A 154 -3.24 1.47 8.80
C GLU A 154 -3.90 1.98 7.51
N ASN A 155 -5.23 1.98 7.47
CA ASN A 155 -5.98 2.56 6.37
C ASN A 155 -5.98 4.09 6.49
N VAL A 156 -5.72 4.77 5.38
CA VAL A 156 -5.86 6.23 5.28
C VAL A 156 -7.24 6.51 4.70
N ALA A 157 -8.06 7.29 5.43
CA ALA A 157 -9.37 7.68 4.95
C ALA A 157 -9.27 8.46 3.62
N ALA A 158 -10.11 8.12 2.65
CA ALA A 158 -10.20 8.89 1.41
C ALA A 158 -10.64 10.32 1.74
N GLY A 159 -9.80 11.30 1.40
CA GLY A 159 -10.09 12.72 1.65
C GLY A 159 -9.12 13.45 2.57
N THR A 160 -8.05 12.81 3.04
CA THR A 160 -7.01 13.51 3.80
C THR A 160 -6.16 14.37 2.85
N SER A 161 -6.76 15.44 2.36
CA SER A 161 -6.03 16.61 1.87
C SER A 161 -5.29 17.17 3.09
N GLY A 162 -3.97 17.25 3.06
CA GLY A 162 -3.18 17.78 4.17
C GLY A 162 -3.58 19.20 4.55
N ALA A 163 -4.58 19.32 5.39
CA ALA A 163 -4.89 20.48 6.18
C ALA A 163 -4.56 20.12 7.61
N ASN A 164 -3.60 20.84 8.14
CA ASN A 164 -3.17 20.90 9.52
C ASN A 164 -4.38 20.85 10.47
N THR A 165 -4.71 19.71 11.04
CA THR A 165 -5.62 19.64 12.18
C THR A 165 -4.80 19.45 13.43
N SER A 166 -4.53 20.57 14.06
CA SER A 166 -4.23 20.71 15.48
C SER A 166 -5.14 19.80 16.29
N SER A 167 -4.56 18.86 17.01
CA SER A 167 -5.25 18.01 17.95
C SER A 167 -5.88 18.85 19.06
N GLY A 168 -7.18 19.07 18.97
CA GLY A 168 -8.00 19.59 20.06
C GLY A 168 -8.59 18.40 20.83
N ASN A 169 -7.94 18.08 21.95
CA ASN A 169 -8.48 17.18 22.95
C ASN A 169 -9.76 17.80 23.53
N SER A 170 -10.92 17.24 23.24
CA SER A 170 -12.17 17.58 23.94
C SER A 170 -12.66 16.35 24.69
N SER A 171 -12.24 16.27 25.93
CA SER A 171 -12.87 15.42 26.93
C SER A 171 -14.28 15.92 27.20
N ALA A 172 -15.27 15.18 26.79
CA ALA A 172 -16.64 15.36 27.20
C ALA A 172 -16.83 14.63 28.52
N THR A 173 -16.96 15.37 29.61
CA THR A 173 -17.51 14.85 30.87
C THR A 173 -18.92 15.37 30.97
N GLY A 174 -19.82 14.42 31.13
CA GLY A 174 -21.23 14.69 31.25
C GLY A 174 -21.68 15.09 32.65
N GLY A 175 -22.90 15.40 32.72
CA GLY A 175 -23.68 15.18 33.93
C GLY A 175 -24.24 16.42 34.60
N GLY A 176 -25.54 16.45 34.76
CA GLY A 176 -26.15 17.16 35.85
C GLY A 176 -27.44 17.89 35.51
N SER A 177 -28.51 17.17 35.60
CA SER A 177 -29.88 17.71 35.82
C SER A 177 -29.96 18.51 37.09
N SER A 178 -30.78 19.56 37.09
CA SER A 178 -31.81 19.77 38.12
C SER A 178 -32.62 21.05 37.82
N SER A 179 -33.79 20.90 37.61
CA SER A 179 -35.09 21.34 38.11
C SER A 179 -35.13 22.48 39.12
N GLY A 180 -36.13 23.30 38.93
CA GLY A 180 -36.75 24.16 39.92
C GLY A 180 -36.58 25.63 39.65
N GLY A 181 -37.59 26.42 39.57
CA GLY A 181 -38.88 26.51 40.17
C GLY A 181 -39.28 27.99 40.19
N SER A 182 -40.48 28.19 39.83
CA SER A 182 -41.47 29.24 40.17
C SER A 182 -41.07 30.50 40.94
N SER A 183 -41.53 31.62 40.52
CA SER A 183 -42.67 32.40 41.07
C SER A 183 -42.42 33.90 40.89
N SER A 184 -43.31 34.57 40.15
CA SER A 184 -44.38 35.43 40.59
C SER A 184 -44.01 36.69 41.36
N GLY A 185 -44.55 37.82 40.89
CA GLY A 185 -44.93 38.98 41.66
C GLY A 185 -44.60 40.29 41.01
N SER A 186 -45.56 40.87 40.37
CA SER A 186 -46.37 42.02 40.73
C SER A 186 -45.64 43.23 41.24
N SER A 187 -45.69 44.27 40.56
CA SER A 187 -46.39 45.53 40.73
C SER A 187 -45.97 46.50 39.65
#